data_1a0611f44de32ae523c82dae22e3b72c
#
_entry.id   1a0611f44de32ae523c82dae22e3b72c
#
_cell.length_a   1.000
_cell.length_b   1.000
_cell.length_c   1.000
_cell.angle_alpha   90.00
_cell.angle_beta   90.00
_cell.angle_gamma   90.00
#
_symmetry.space_group_name_H-M   'P 1'
#
loop_
_entity.id
_entity.type
_entity.pdbx_description
1 polymer ?
#
loop_
_entity_poly.entity_id
_entity_poly.type
_entity_poly.pdbx_seq_one_letter_code
_entity_poly.pdbx_strand_id
1 'polypeptide(L)'
;MDQTNPLSEITHKRRLSALGPGGLTRERAGFEVRDVHPTHYGRICPIETPEGPNIGLIASLSTYARINKYGFIETPYRKVANGVVTNEIHFLNAREEEKHVIAQSKAPLDSKKRFVHEFVSVRAAGNLVIVPAEKVDYMDVSPKQLISVAASLIPFLEHDDANRALMGSNMQRQAVPLLRTEAPFVGTAMEAIVARDSGAVVLAKTSGEVVSVDASRIMVRNEKDGKKGAQADSTVQIYSLRKFQRSNQNTCINQKPIVCTGMKIKKGDVIADGPAIDGGELSVGRNVLVAFMPWKGYNFEDAIVVSEKLVKNDIFTSIHIEEFQVEARDTKQGKEEITRDIPNIGEDTLKDLDESGIIRIGAKV
;
A
#
# COMPACT_ATOMS: atom_id res chain seq x y z
N MET A 1 7.70 -7.84 -9.09
CA MET A 1 6.72 -7.09 -8.27
C MET A 1 7.49 -6.16 -7.36
N ASP A 2 7.07 -4.91 -7.24
CA ASP A 2 7.66 -3.97 -6.29
C ASP A 2 7.25 -4.36 -4.86
N GLN A 3 8.23 -4.55 -3.98
CA GLN A 3 8.06 -5.03 -2.59
C GLN A 3 8.85 -4.18 -1.59
N THR A 4 9.12 -2.93 -1.93
CA THR A 4 9.84 -2.01 -1.03
C THR A 4 9.10 -1.86 0.29
N ASN A 5 7.79 -1.64 0.23
CA ASN A 5 6.90 -1.55 1.40
C ASN A 5 5.50 -2.09 1.05
N PRO A 6 4.59 -2.31 2.02
CA PRO A 6 3.25 -2.82 1.76
C PRO A 6 2.43 -1.97 0.78
N LEU A 7 2.60 -0.65 0.80
CA LEU A 7 1.91 0.26 -0.12
C LEU A 7 2.37 0.07 -1.56
N SER A 8 3.69 -0.12 -1.78
CA SER A 8 4.23 -0.34 -3.13
C SER A 8 3.71 -1.63 -3.75
N GLU A 9 3.48 -2.67 -2.96
CA GLU A 9 2.87 -3.93 -3.43
C GLU A 9 1.44 -3.72 -3.91
N ILE A 10 0.60 -3.03 -3.12
CA ILE A 10 -0.80 -2.76 -3.48
C ILE A 10 -0.87 -1.90 -4.74
N THR A 11 -0.13 -0.81 -4.77
CA THR A 11 -0.15 0.13 -5.90
C THR A 11 0.36 -0.51 -7.19
N HIS A 12 1.36 -1.40 -7.10
CA HIS A 12 1.84 -2.14 -8.26
C HIS A 12 0.78 -3.09 -8.83
N LYS A 13 0.01 -3.78 -7.98
CA LYS A 13 -1.09 -4.68 -8.39
C LYS A 13 -2.27 -3.91 -9.00
N ARG A 14 -2.45 -2.64 -8.65
CA ARG A 14 -3.54 -1.76 -9.12
C ARG A 14 -3.11 -0.81 -10.25
N ARG A 15 -1.95 -1.04 -10.84
CA ARG A 15 -1.40 -0.20 -11.91
C ARG A 15 -2.03 -0.53 -13.26
N LEU A 16 -2.34 0.52 -14.01
CA LEU A 16 -2.86 0.46 -15.37
C LEU A 16 -1.77 1.01 -16.31
N SER A 17 -1.53 0.33 -17.42
CA SER A 17 -0.55 0.75 -18.43
C SER A 17 -1.23 0.87 -19.79
N ALA A 18 -1.00 1.97 -20.48
CA ALA A 18 -1.39 2.15 -21.88
C ALA A 18 -0.33 1.61 -22.85
N LEU A 19 0.83 1.19 -22.33
CA LEU A 19 1.98 0.70 -23.10
C LEU A 19 1.91 -0.84 -23.26
N GLY A 20 2.60 -1.35 -24.27
CA GLY A 20 2.78 -2.79 -24.46
C GLY A 20 2.13 -3.35 -25.72
N PRO A 21 2.09 -4.68 -25.89
CA PRO A 21 1.50 -5.32 -27.06
C PRO A 21 0.02 -4.94 -27.21
N GLY A 22 -0.36 -4.40 -28.38
CA GLY A 22 -1.71 -3.90 -28.64
C GLY A 22 -2.04 -2.54 -28.06
N GLY A 23 -1.08 -1.90 -27.34
CA GLY A 23 -1.19 -0.56 -26.76
C GLY A 23 -0.38 0.49 -27.53
N LEU A 24 -0.10 1.60 -26.83
CA LEU A 24 0.66 2.73 -27.37
C LEU A 24 2.16 2.53 -27.20
N THR A 25 2.94 3.26 -28.00
CA THR A 25 4.37 3.49 -27.77
C THR A 25 4.58 4.91 -27.24
N ARG A 26 5.64 5.13 -26.47
CA ARG A 26 5.92 6.46 -25.85
C ARG A 26 6.03 7.57 -26.88
N GLU A 27 6.66 7.29 -28.02
CA GLU A 27 6.91 8.26 -29.08
C GLU A 27 5.62 8.65 -29.84
N ARG A 28 4.64 7.74 -29.88
CA ARG A 28 3.36 7.96 -30.57
C ARG A 28 2.26 8.53 -29.68
N ALA A 29 2.51 8.56 -28.36
CA ALA A 29 1.55 9.06 -27.39
C ALA A 29 1.56 10.59 -27.34
N GLY A 30 0.57 11.24 -27.95
CA GLY A 30 0.35 12.68 -27.84
C GLY A 30 -0.20 13.11 -26.48
N PHE A 31 -0.51 14.40 -26.34
CA PHE A 31 -1.07 14.97 -25.11
C PHE A 31 -2.48 14.42 -24.81
N GLU A 32 -3.31 14.23 -25.82
CA GLU A 32 -4.71 13.79 -25.66
C GLU A 32 -4.85 12.47 -24.89
N VAL A 33 -3.95 11.51 -25.10
CA VAL A 33 -3.97 10.21 -24.41
C VAL A 33 -3.35 10.25 -23.01
N ARG A 34 -2.68 11.36 -22.67
CA ARG A 34 -2.04 11.58 -21.36
C ARG A 34 -2.91 12.43 -20.43
N ASP A 35 -3.88 13.14 -20.98
CA ASP A 35 -4.76 14.03 -20.25
C ASP A 35 -5.82 13.26 -19.43
N VAL A 36 -6.33 13.92 -18.40
CA VAL A 36 -7.43 13.39 -17.59
C VAL A 36 -8.75 13.62 -18.33
N HIS A 37 -9.49 12.53 -18.54
CA HIS A 37 -10.80 12.58 -19.18
C HIS A 37 -11.92 12.46 -18.12
N PRO A 38 -13.11 13.08 -18.31
CA PRO A 38 -14.24 12.98 -17.37
C PRO A 38 -14.65 11.54 -17.02
N THR A 39 -14.49 10.59 -17.93
CA THR A 39 -14.75 9.15 -17.70
C THR A 39 -13.77 8.48 -16.72
N HIS A 40 -12.67 9.14 -16.39
CA HIS A 40 -11.74 8.67 -15.36
C HIS A 40 -12.31 8.80 -13.93
N TYR A 41 -13.33 9.61 -13.73
CA TYR A 41 -13.92 9.85 -12.42
C TYR A 41 -14.30 8.54 -11.72
N GLY A 42 -13.76 8.35 -10.51
CA GLY A 42 -13.99 7.14 -9.71
C GLY A 42 -13.36 5.85 -10.25
N ARG A 43 -12.65 5.89 -11.40
CA ARG A 43 -12.04 4.72 -12.06
C ARG A 43 -10.52 4.81 -12.07
N ILE A 44 -9.99 5.92 -12.54
CA ILE A 44 -8.55 6.17 -12.67
C ILE A 44 -8.21 7.41 -11.85
N CYS A 45 -7.18 7.30 -11.01
CA CYS A 45 -6.73 8.43 -10.20
C CYS A 45 -6.16 9.55 -11.10
N PRO A 46 -6.63 10.80 -10.96
CA PRO A 46 -6.10 11.90 -11.75
C PRO A 46 -4.73 12.41 -11.29
N ILE A 47 -4.27 12.00 -10.11
CA ILE A 47 -3.05 12.50 -9.46
C ILE A 47 -1.90 11.51 -9.59
N GLU A 48 -2.14 10.22 -9.31
CA GLU A 48 -1.08 9.21 -9.24
C GLU A 48 -0.67 8.75 -10.65
N THR A 49 0.44 9.29 -11.14
CA THR A 49 1.11 8.92 -12.40
C THR A 49 2.62 9.10 -12.22
N PRO A 50 3.49 8.37 -12.97
CA PRO A 50 4.91 8.63 -12.95
C PRO A 50 5.24 10.04 -13.48
N GLU A 51 6.38 10.57 -13.05
CA GLU A 51 6.99 11.76 -13.62
C GLU A 51 7.85 11.40 -14.85
N GLY A 52 7.97 12.30 -15.81
CA GLY A 52 8.80 12.12 -16.99
C GLY A 52 8.06 11.49 -18.18
N PRO A 53 8.74 10.69 -19.04
CA PRO A 53 8.22 10.29 -20.35
C PRO A 53 6.97 9.40 -20.31
N ASN A 54 6.69 8.76 -19.17
CA ASN A 54 5.53 7.89 -18.98
C ASN A 54 4.33 8.61 -18.33
N ILE A 55 4.39 9.92 -18.15
CA ILE A 55 3.29 10.68 -17.54
C ILE A 55 1.98 10.45 -18.31
N GLY A 56 0.90 10.18 -17.59
CA GLY A 56 -0.43 9.91 -18.16
C GLY A 56 -0.58 8.54 -18.86
N LEU A 57 0.53 7.84 -19.20
CA LEU A 57 0.48 6.51 -19.83
C LEU A 57 0.47 5.36 -18.82
N ILE A 58 0.97 5.61 -17.64
CA ILE A 58 0.88 4.72 -16.49
C ILE A 58 0.01 5.41 -15.46
N ALA A 59 -1.07 4.77 -15.07
CA ALA A 59 -2.05 5.29 -14.12
C ALA A 59 -2.37 4.25 -13.04
N SER A 60 -3.10 4.65 -12.02
CA SER A 60 -3.53 3.77 -10.93
C SER A 60 -5.05 3.75 -10.83
N LEU A 61 -5.60 2.57 -10.52
CA LEU A 61 -7.01 2.41 -10.21
C LEU A 61 -7.40 3.25 -8.99
N SER A 62 -8.54 3.91 -9.06
CA SER A 62 -9.16 4.59 -7.91
C SER A 62 -9.52 3.60 -6.81
N THR A 63 -9.61 4.06 -5.57
CA THR A 63 -9.72 3.24 -4.36
C THR A 63 -10.85 2.20 -4.44
N TYR A 64 -12.05 2.59 -4.90
CA TYR A 64 -13.22 1.70 -4.98
C TYR A 64 -13.47 1.09 -6.36
N ALA A 65 -12.64 1.43 -7.35
CA ALA A 65 -12.77 0.91 -8.70
C ALA A 65 -12.45 -0.60 -8.76
N ARG A 66 -13.20 -1.30 -9.60
CA ARG A 66 -12.98 -2.71 -9.92
C ARG A 66 -13.05 -2.93 -11.42
N ILE A 67 -12.51 -4.06 -11.88
CA ILE A 67 -12.59 -4.48 -13.28
C ILE A 67 -13.66 -5.56 -13.37
N ASN A 68 -14.61 -5.39 -14.29
CA ASN A 68 -15.65 -6.40 -14.54
C ASN A 68 -15.15 -7.56 -15.40
N LYS A 69 -16.00 -8.58 -15.58
CA LYS A 69 -15.69 -9.78 -16.38
C LYS A 69 -15.39 -9.52 -17.87
N TYR A 70 -15.73 -8.33 -18.36
CA TYR A 70 -15.47 -7.91 -19.74
C TYR A 70 -14.22 -7.02 -19.88
N GLY A 71 -13.55 -6.70 -18.79
CA GLY A 71 -12.36 -5.84 -18.76
C GLY A 71 -12.66 -4.35 -18.61
N PHE A 72 -13.90 -3.92 -18.42
CA PHE A 72 -14.25 -2.53 -18.17
C PHE A 72 -14.08 -2.16 -16.70
N ILE A 73 -13.64 -0.93 -16.44
CA ILE A 73 -13.51 -0.39 -15.09
C ILE A 73 -14.86 0.15 -14.65
N GLU A 74 -15.31 -0.28 -13.48
CA GLU A 74 -16.56 0.12 -12.84
C GLU A 74 -16.29 0.81 -11.51
N THR A 75 -17.16 1.73 -11.14
CA THR A 75 -17.13 2.43 -9.86
C THR A 75 -18.47 2.32 -9.14
N PRO A 76 -18.50 2.24 -7.78
CA PRO A 76 -19.73 2.07 -7.03
C PRO A 76 -20.45 3.39 -6.82
N TYR A 77 -21.77 3.34 -6.87
CA TYR A 77 -22.67 4.45 -6.55
C TYR A 77 -23.80 3.96 -5.64
N ARG A 78 -24.28 4.84 -4.75
CA ARG A 78 -25.49 4.58 -3.96
C ARG A 78 -26.70 4.98 -4.78
N LYS A 79 -27.68 4.11 -4.87
CA LYS A 79 -28.95 4.40 -5.54
C LYS A 79 -29.76 5.42 -4.75
N VAL A 80 -30.35 6.38 -5.45
CA VAL A 80 -31.29 7.36 -4.90
C VAL A 80 -32.69 7.04 -5.43
N ALA A 81 -33.65 7.04 -4.55
CA ALA A 81 -35.06 6.83 -4.90
C ALA A 81 -35.91 7.98 -4.29
N ASN A 82 -36.56 8.77 -5.13
CA ASN A 82 -37.41 9.90 -4.72
C ASN A 82 -36.71 10.84 -3.71
N GLY A 83 -35.46 11.23 -4.00
CA GLY A 83 -34.67 12.12 -3.14
C GLY A 83 -34.15 11.48 -1.84
N VAL A 84 -34.28 10.15 -1.68
CA VAL A 84 -33.76 9.39 -0.52
C VAL A 84 -32.60 8.50 -0.96
N VAL A 85 -31.44 8.64 -0.30
CA VAL A 85 -30.25 7.81 -0.57
C VAL A 85 -30.42 6.46 0.11
N THR A 86 -30.39 5.39 -0.70
CA THR A 86 -30.49 4.01 -0.21
C THR A 86 -29.12 3.44 0.18
N ASN A 87 -29.11 2.25 0.79
CA ASN A 87 -27.88 1.49 1.04
C ASN A 87 -27.52 0.54 -0.12
N GLU A 88 -28.32 0.55 -1.18
CA GLU A 88 -28.08 -0.27 -2.37
C GLU A 88 -26.93 0.32 -3.18
N ILE A 89 -25.92 -0.50 -3.47
CA ILE A 89 -24.72 -0.08 -4.20
C ILE A 89 -24.76 -0.74 -5.59
N HIS A 90 -24.72 0.09 -6.62
CA HIS A 90 -24.59 -0.34 -8.00
C HIS A 90 -23.23 0.04 -8.55
N PHE A 91 -22.62 -0.86 -9.29
CA PHE A 91 -21.37 -0.59 -10.00
C PHE A 91 -21.71 -0.24 -11.44
N LEU A 92 -21.26 0.95 -11.87
CA LEU A 92 -21.52 1.46 -13.21
C LEU A 92 -20.21 1.64 -13.97
N ASN A 93 -20.20 1.25 -15.25
CA ASN A 93 -19.15 1.61 -16.18
C ASN A 93 -19.38 3.03 -16.72
N ALA A 94 -18.40 3.60 -17.43
CA ALA A 94 -18.47 4.98 -17.90
C ALA A 94 -19.68 5.25 -18.83
N ARG A 95 -20.01 4.30 -19.71
CA ARG A 95 -21.12 4.40 -20.65
C ARG A 95 -22.50 4.38 -19.97
N GLU A 96 -22.61 3.58 -18.92
CA GLU A 96 -23.83 3.52 -18.11
C GLU A 96 -23.99 4.79 -17.29
N GLU A 97 -22.90 5.29 -16.70
CA GLU A 97 -22.85 6.50 -15.89
C GLU A 97 -23.36 7.74 -16.63
N GLU A 98 -23.02 7.89 -17.92
CA GLU A 98 -23.44 9.04 -18.74
C GLU A 98 -24.97 9.22 -18.82
N LYS A 99 -25.72 8.16 -18.58
CA LYS A 99 -27.20 8.18 -18.65
C LYS A 99 -27.85 8.63 -17.36
N HIS A 100 -27.09 8.81 -16.30
CA HIS A 100 -27.60 9.05 -14.95
C HIS A 100 -27.12 10.39 -14.36
N VAL A 101 -27.94 10.90 -13.46
CA VAL A 101 -27.67 12.11 -12.70
C VAL A 101 -27.11 11.73 -11.33
N ILE A 102 -25.86 12.12 -11.03
CA ILE A 102 -25.13 11.64 -9.87
C ILE A 102 -24.78 12.79 -8.95
N ALA A 103 -25.24 12.71 -7.70
CA ALA A 103 -24.92 13.69 -6.66
C ALA A 103 -23.54 13.41 -6.03
N GLN A 104 -22.86 14.46 -5.61
CA GLN A 104 -21.60 14.36 -4.90
C GLN A 104 -21.80 13.78 -3.48
N SER A 105 -20.80 13.04 -2.97
CA SER A 105 -20.83 12.44 -1.63
C SER A 105 -20.92 13.46 -0.49
N LYS A 106 -20.56 14.73 -0.72
CA LYS A 106 -20.62 15.82 0.26
C LYS A 106 -22.00 16.51 0.31
N ALA A 107 -22.96 16.14 -0.54
CA ALA A 107 -24.30 16.71 -0.50
C ALA A 107 -24.94 16.47 0.88
N PRO A 108 -25.47 17.52 1.56
CA PRO A 108 -26.00 17.38 2.91
C PRO A 108 -27.27 16.53 2.92
N LEU A 109 -27.29 15.54 3.80
CA LEU A 109 -28.42 14.64 4.02
C LEU A 109 -28.99 14.82 5.43
N ASP A 110 -30.30 14.67 5.57
CA ASP A 110 -30.95 14.64 6.87
C ASP A 110 -30.79 13.26 7.56
N SER A 111 -31.33 13.12 8.78
CA SER A 111 -31.30 11.86 9.54
C SER A 111 -32.03 10.70 8.82
N LYS A 112 -32.91 11.00 7.88
CA LYS A 112 -33.66 10.02 7.06
C LYS A 112 -33.00 9.79 5.70
N LYS A 113 -31.73 10.27 5.50
CA LYS A 113 -30.98 10.18 4.26
C LYS A 113 -31.63 10.88 3.06
N ARG A 114 -32.42 11.92 3.27
CA ARG A 114 -32.96 12.80 2.23
C ARG A 114 -32.03 13.97 2.02
N PHE A 115 -31.95 14.49 0.79
CA PHE A 115 -31.25 15.74 0.53
C PHE A 115 -31.93 16.89 1.29
N VAL A 116 -31.12 17.70 1.98
CA VAL A 116 -31.62 18.86 2.77
C VAL A 116 -32.07 19.98 1.86
N HIS A 117 -31.38 20.17 0.73
CA HIS A 117 -31.66 21.22 -0.24
C HIS A 117 -32.58 20.72 -1.36
N GLU A 118 -33.51 21.54 -1.80
CA GLU A 118 -34.38 21.27 -2.94
C GLU A 118 -33.57 21.12 -4.26
N PHE A 119 -32.48 21.88 -4.37
CA PHE A 119 -31.56 21.81 -5.51
C PHE A 119 -30.21 21.29 -5.08
N VAL A 120 -29.68 20.34 -5.82
CA VAL A 120 -28.41 19.63 -5.54
C VAL A 120 -27.45 19.80 -6.71
N SER A 121 -26.18 20.04 -6.40
CA SER A 121 -25.10 20.01 -7.42
C SER A 121 -24.80 18.55 -7.77
N VAL A 122 -24.90 18.24 -9.06
CA VAL A 122 -24.76 16.90 -9.60
C VAL A 122 -23.83 16.88 -10.81
N ARG A 123 -23.33 15.70 -11.13
CA ARG A 123 -22.65 15.41 -12.37
C ARG A 123 -23.61 14.69 -13.32
N ALA A 124 -23.78 15.23 -14.52
CA ALA A 124 -24.58 14.63 -15.59
C ALA A 124 -23.82 14.76 -16.92
N ALA A 125 -23.59 13.63 -17.59
CA ALA A 125 -22.87 13.56 -18.87
C ALA A 125 -21.52 14.34 -18.85
N GLY A 126 -20.74 14.21 -17.78
CA GLY A 126 -19.44 14.88 -17.60
C GLY A 126 -19.50 16.35 -17.15
N ASN A 127 -20.68 16.97 -17.09
CA ASN A 127 -20.84 18.35 -16.68
C ASN A 127 -21.38 18.47 -15.25
N LEU A 128 -20.98 19.55 -14.54
CA LEU A 128 -21.56 19.91 -13.26
C LEU A 128 -22.78 20.80 -13.49
N VAL A 129 -23.93 20.33 -13.03
CA VAL A 129 -25.23 21.04 -13.17
C VAL A 129 -25.95 21.03 -11.82
N ILE A 130 -26.92 21.92 -11.66
CA ILE A 130 -27.78 21.98 -10.48
C ILE A 130 -29.17 21.46 -10.89
N VAL A 131 -29.66 20.44 -10.20
CA VAL A 131 -30.96 19.83 -10.50
C VAL A 131 -31.80 19.67 -9.21
N PRO A 132 -33.14 19.58 -9.34
CA PRO A 132 -33.98 19.22 -8.21
C PRO A 132 -33.59 17.85 -7.62
N ALA A 133 -33.64 17.70 -6.29
CA ALA A 133 -33.26 16.48 -5.57
C ALA A 133 -34.02 15.23 -6.03
N GLU A 134 -35.23 15.37 -6.56
CA GLU A 134 -36.06 14.28 -7.08
C GLU A 134 -35.52 13.66 -8.38
N LYS A 135 -34.71 14.42 -9.15
CA LYS A 135 -34.13 13.97 -10.42
C LYS A 135 -32.77 13.29 -10.25
N VAL A 136 -32.29 13.12 -9.02
CA VAL A 136 -31.02 12.47 -8.73
C VAL A 136 -31.20 10.94 -8.73
N ASP A 137 -30.45 10.24 -9.57
CA ASP A 137 -30.50 8.77 -9.70
C ASP A 137 -29.55 8.09 -8.74
N TYR A 138 -28.35 8.63 -8.58
CA TYR A 138 -27.26 8.07 -7.79
C TYR A 138 -26.52 9.12 -6.98
N MET A 139 -25.77 8.66 -5.98
CA MET A 139 -24.87 9.47 -5.17
C MET A 139 -23.52 8.77 -5.03
N ASP A 140 -22.42 9.52 -5.06
CA ASP A 140 -21.08 9.02 -4.78
C ASP A 140 -21.02 8.37 -3.39
N VAL A 141 -20.25 7.28 -3.28
CA VAL A 141 -20.11 6.54 -2.01
C VAL A 141 -19.25 7.30 -1.01
N SER A 142 -18.15 7.88 -1.47
CA SER A 142 -17.17 8.58 -0.63
C SER A 142 -16.33 9.54 -1.47
N PRO A 143 -15.79 10.62 -0.89
CA PRO A 143 -14.82 11.48 -1.57
C PRO A 143 -13.53 10.76 -2.00
N LYS A 144 -13.13 9.71 -1.25
CA LYS A 144 -11.97 8.86 -1.57
C LYS A 144 -12.13 8.05 -2.86
N GLN A 145 -13.34 7.99 -3.40
CA GLN A 145 -13.66 7.29 -4.66
C GLN A 145 -12.88 7.86 -5.85
N LEU A 146 -12.56 9.16 -5.84
CA LEU A 146 -11.89 9.84 -6.93
C LEU A 146 -10.42 9.47 -7.08
N ILE A 147 -9.75 9.17 -5.97
CA ILE A 147 -8.30 9.04 -5.86
C ILE A 147 -7.84 7.60 -5.65
N SER A 148 -6.57 7.33 -5.93
CA SER A 148 -5.93 6.03 -5.68
C SER A 148 -5.66 5.78 -4.20
N VAL A 149 -5.22 4.56 -3.88
CA VAL A 149 -4.86 4.18 -2.51
C VAL A 149 -3.71 5.04 -1.97
N ALA A 150 -2.64 5.26 -2.76
CA ALA A 150 -1.51 6.07 -2.32
C ALA A 150 -1.90 7.54 -2.09
N ALA A 151 -2.66 8.14 -3.00
CA ALA A 151 -3.15 9.51 -2.84
C ALA A 151 -4.13 9.64 -1.65
N SER A 152 -4.90 8.60 -1.34
CA SER A 152 -5.84 8.61 -0.21
C SER A 152 -5.19 8.58 1.17
N LEU A 153 -3.90 8.29 1.25
CA LEU A 153 -3.09 8.33 2.47
C LEU A 153 -2.52 9.72 2.77
N ILE A 154 -2.64 10.68 1.85
CA ILE A 154 -2.17 12.05 2.06
C ILE A 154 -3.21 12.80 2.90
N PRO A 155 -2.89 13.21 4.14
CA PRO A 155 -3.81 14.01 4.94
C PRO A 155 -3.94 15.41 4.35
N PHE A 156 -5.15 16.00 4.41
CA PHE A 156 -5.47 17.32 3.86
C PHE A 156 -5.16 17.49 2.37
N LEU A 157 -5.31 16.41 1.60
CA LEU A 157 -5.03 16.40 0.16
C LEU A 157 -5.74 17.51 -0.61
N GLU A 158 -6.94 17.91 -0.19
CA GLU A 158 -7.73 18.98 -0.80
C GLU A 158 -7.07 20.37 -0.72
N HIS A 159 -6.08 20.55 0.14
CA HIS A 159 -5.32 21.78 0.30
C HIS A 159 -4.00 21.79 -0.49
N ASP A 160 -3.61 20.66 -1.06
CA ASP A 160 -2.36 20.50 -1.79
C ASP A 160 -2.56 20.73 -3.29
N ASP A 161 -1.54 21.30 -3.93
CA ASP A 161 -1.45 21.34 -5.38
C ASP A 161 -1.31 19.93 -5.96
N ALA A 162 -1.96 19.68 -7.11
CA ALA A 162 -1.95 18.36 -7.74
C ALA A 162 -0.53 17.86 -8.08
N ASN A 163 0.37 18.75 -8.49
CA ASN A 163 1.76 18.41 -8.79
C ASN A 163 2.50 17.91 -7.53
N ARG A 164 2.29 18.57 -6.38
CA ARG A 164 2.91 18.17 -5.11
C ARG A 164 2.29 16.90 -4.55
N ALA A 165 0.99 16.72 -4.70
CA ALA A 165 0.31 15.47 -4.35
C ALA A 165 0.79 14.28 -5.21
N LEU A 166 1.06 14.48 -6.50
CA LEU A 166 1.67 13.49 -7.39
C LEU A 166 3.06 13.08 -6.88
N MET A 167 3.93 14.04 -6.60
CA MET A 167 5.26 13.77 -6.04
C MET A 167 5.17 13.02 -4.70
N GLY A 168 4.31 13.48 -3.79
CA GLY A 168 4.11 12.87 -2.47
C GLY A 168 3.61 11.42 -2.55
N SER A 169 2.62 11.13 -3.40
CA SER A 169 2.11 9.78 -3.60
C SER A 169 3.17 8.84 -4.19
N ASN A 170 4.01 9.34 -5.12
CA ASN A 170 5.13 8.58 -5.67
C ASN A 170 6.22 8.32 -4.62
N MET A 171 6.55 9.30 -3.78
CA MET A 171 7.57 9.15 -2.72
C MET A 171 7.14 8.18 -1.62
N GLN A 172 5.86 8.13 -1.22
CA GLN A 172 5.36 7.16 -0.24
C GLN A 172 5.64 5.71 -0.67
N ARG A 173 5.57 5.41 -1.96
CA ARG A 173 5.86 4.07 -2.50
C ARG A 173 7.33 3.69 -2.44
N GLN A 174 8.23 4.66 -2.37
CA GLN A 174 9.69 4.48 -2.32
C GLN A 174 10.23 4.38 -0.89
N ALA A 175 9.38 4.59 0.13
CA ALA A 175 9.78 4.56 1.52
C ALA A 175 10.32 3.18 1.92
N VAL A 176 11.53 3.14 2.47
CA VAL A 176 12.17 1.91 2.95
C VAL A 176 11.66 1.58 4.35
N PRO A 177 11.31 0.30 4.65
CA PRO A 177 10.93 -0.11 5.98
C PRO A 177 12.04 0.14 6.99
N LEU A 178 11.73 0.87 8.06
CA LEU A 178 12.67 1.19 9.11
C LEU A 178 12.72 0.09 10.17
N LEU A 179 13.81 0.06 10.94
CA LEU A 179 13.97 -0.86 12.07
C LEU A 179 12.86 -0.67 13.13
N ARG A 180 12.50 0.59 13.38
CA ARG A 180 11.38 0.99 14.23
C ARG A 180 10.57 2.04 13.51
N THR A 181 9.31 1.74 13.22
CA THR A 181 8.35 2.65 12.62
C THR A 181 7.41 3.23 13.68
N GLU A 182 6.72 4.29 13.36
CA GLU A 182 5.67 4.88 14.19
C GLU A 182 4.44 5.17 13.35
N ALA A 183 3.26 4.88 13.89
CA ALA A 183 2.01 5.27 13.28
C ALA A 183 1.94 6.81 13.14
N PRO A 184 1.41 7.35 12.02
CA PRO A 184 1.30 8.78 11.84
C PRO A 184 0.32 9.39 12.84
N PHE A 185 0.66 10.53 13.45
CA PHE A 185 -0.24 11.24 14.36
C PHE A 185 -1.51 11.76 13.66
N VAL A 186 -1.39 12.10 12.38
CA VAL A 186 -2.50 12.52 11.54
C VAL A 186 -2.63 11.53 10.41
N GLY A 187 -3.73 10.78 10.39
CA GLY A 187 -4.04 9.76 9.40
C GLY A 187 -5.34 10.05 8.66
N THR A 188 -5.62 9.25 7.65
CA THR A 188 -6.81 9.32 6.81
C THR A 188 -7.78 8.16 7.04
N ALA A 189 -7.52 7.31 8.04
CA ALA A 189 -8.18 6.03 8.31
C ALA A 189 -8.08 4.99 7.16
N MET A 190 -7.18 5.23 6.20
CA MET A 190 -6.83 4.25 5.17
C MET A 190 -5.65 3.37 5.59
N GLU A 191 -4.85 3.80 6.54
CA GLU A 191 -3.64 3.14 7.01
C GLU A 191 -3.92 1.71 7.50
N ALA A 192 -4.96 1.53 8.32
CA ALA A 192 -5.37 0.21 8.83
C ALA A 192 -5.91 -0.70 7.71
N ILE A 193 -6.64 -0.13 6.74
CA ILE A 193 -7.18 -0.88 5.59
C ILE A 193 -6.04 -1.36 4.71
N VAL A 194 -5.11 -0.46 4.37
CA VAL A 194 -3.94 -0.77 3.54
C VAL A 194 -3.05 -1.82 4.21
N ALA A 195 -2.79 -1.71 5.52
CA ALA A 195 -2.02 -2.68 6.27
C ALA A 195 -2.65 -4.08 6.21
N ARG A 196 -3.97 -4.17 6.39
CA ARG A 196 -4.72 -5.43 6.33
C ARG A 196 -4.74 -6.03 4.93
N ASP A 197 -5.07 -5.23 3.92
CA ASP A 197 -5.30 -5.70 2.55
C ASP A 197 -4.00 -5.98 1.80
N SER A 198 -2.87 -5.43 2.24
CA SER A 198 -1.54 -5.75 1.70
C SER A 198 -1.12 -7.20 1.96
N GLY A 199 -1.67 -7.84 3.02
CA GLY A 199 -1.22 -9.15 3.47
C GLY A 199 0.15 -9.15 4.16
N ALA A 200 0.69 -7.98 4.51
CA ALA A 200 1.92 -7.85 5.27
C ALA A 200 1.72 -8.19 6.76
N VAL A 201 0.50 -7.94 7.28
CA VAL A 201 0.10 -8.31 8.65
C VAL A 201 -0.41 -9.75 8.71
N VAL A 202 -0.34 -10.36 9.89
CA VAL A 202 -0.97 -11.64 10.15
C VAL A 202 -2.32 -11.42 10.82
N LEU A 203 -3.38 -11.90 10.18
CA LEU A 203 -4.74 -11.81 10.68
C LEU A 203 -5.18 -13.10 11.37
N ALA A 204 -5.92 -12.99 12.45
CA ALA A 204 -6.55 -14.12 13.11
C ALA A 204 -7.62 -14.75 12.19
N LYS A 205 -7.46 -16.05 11.86
CA LYS A 205 -8.43 -16.80 11.03
C LYS A 205 -9.67 -17.20 11.82
N THR A 206 -9.53 -17.35 13.13
CA THR A 206 -10.57 -17.79 14.07
C THR A 206 -10.53 -16.95 15.33
N SER A 207 -11.65 -16.86 16.03
CA SER A 207 -11.70 -16.29 17.39
C SER A 207 -11.16 -17.28 18.41
N GLY A 208 -10.45 -16.79 19.42
CA GLY A 208 -9.86 -17.66 20.43
C GLY A 208 -9.00 -16.92 21.45
N GLU A 209 -8.27 -17.70 22.22
CA GLU A 209 -7.30 -17.23 23.24
C GLU A 209 -5.89 -17.57 22.82
N VAL A 210 -4.98 -16.62 22.97
CA VAL A 210 -3.55 -16.78 22.68
C VAL A 210 -2.90 -17.59 23.79
N VAL A 211 -2.43 -18.79 23.44
CA VAL A 211 -1.82 -19.74 24.39
C VAL A 211 -0.33 -19.47 24.57
N SER A 212 0.37 -19.23 23.48
CA SER A 212 1.83 -19.01 23.49
C SER A 212 2.21 -18.08 22.37
N VAL A 213 3.18 -17.22 22.64
CA VAL A 213 3.77 -16.28 21.68
C VAL A 213 5.28 -16.37 21.79
N ASP A 214 5.93 -16.60 20.68
CA ASP A 214 7.39 -16.43 20.54
C ASP A 214 7.69 -15.58 19.29
N ALA A 215 8.97 -15.28 19.05
CA ALA A 215 9.37 -14.43 17.93
C ALA A 215 9.03 -15.02 16.56
N SER A 216 8.85 -16.34 16.45
CA SER A 216 8.67 -17.08 15.19
C SER A 216 7.24 -17.60 14.98
N ARG A 217 6.45 -17.71 16.05
CA ARG A 217 5.10 -18.29 15.97
C ARG A 217 4.17 -17.77 17.06
N ILE A 218 2.86 -17.81 16.76
CA ILE A 218 1.78 -17.52 17.69
C ILE A 218 0.85 -18.74 17.72
N MET A 219 0.52 -19.24 18.89
CA MET A 219 -0.42 -20.34 19.07
C MET A 219 -1.73 -19.82 19.67
N VAL A 220 -2.83 -20.09 19.00
CA VAL A 220 -4.17 -19.68 19.40
C VAL A 220 -5.04 -20.90 19.62
N ARG A 221 -5.66 -20.99 20.79
CA ARG A 221 -6.70 -21.98 21.09
C ARG A 221 -8.04 -21.43 20.63
N ASN A 222 -8.66 -22.10 19.67
CA ASN A 222 -9.95 -21.64 19.13
C ASN A 222 -11.04 -21.67 20.20
N GLU A 223 -11.86 -20.63 20.26
CA GLU A 223 -13.12 -20.65 21.01
C GLU A 223 -14.08 -21.63 20.34
N LYS A 224 -14.75 -22.47 21.13
CA LYS A 224 -15.75 -23.41 20.61
C LYS A 224 -16.91 -22.61 20.00
N ASP A 225 -17.11 -22.73 18.70
CA ASP A 225 -18.41 -22.34 18.11
C ASP A 225 -19.49 -23.12 18.84
N GLY A 226 -20.43 -22.43 19.48
CA GLY A 226 -21.44 -22.91 20.44
C GLY A 226 -22.32 -24.08 20.03
N LYS A 227 -21.84 -25.03 19.25
CA LYS A 227 -22.48 -26.31 18.96
C LYS A 227 -22.23 -27.28 20.11
N LYS A 228 -23.16 -27.32 21.05
CA LYS A 228 -23.27 -28.38 22.05
C LYS A 228 -23.45 -29.70 21.33
N GLY A 229 -22.42 -30.61 21.40
CA GLY A 229 -22.65 -32.00 21.01
C GLY A 229 -21.58 -32.77 20.25
N ALA A 230 -20.40 -32.20 19.94
CA ALA A 230 -19.29 -33.00 19.41
C ALA A 230 -18.12 -32.97 20.41
N GLN A 231 -17.44 -34.08 20.61
CA GLN A 231 -16.15 -34.14 21.32
C GLN A 231 -15.20 -33.11 20.71
N ALA A 232 -15.16 -31.94 21.32
CA ALA A 232 -14.43 -30.81 20.77
C ALA A 232 -12.98 -30.91 21.25
N ASP A 233 -12.15 -31.52 20.42
CA ASP A 233 -10.72 -31.23 20.43
C ASP A 233 -10.56 -29.71 20.31
N SER A 234 -9.99 -29.10 21.32
CA SER A 234 -9.62 -27.67 21.30
C SER A 234 -8.51 -27.53 20.28
N THR A 235 -8.90 -27.24 19.03
CA THR A 235 -7.94 -27.12 17.94
C THR A 235 -7.05 -25.91 18.19
N VAL A 236 -5.77 -26.15 18.36
CA VAL A 236 -4.76 -25.09 18.45
C VAL A 236 -4.33 -24.72 17.04
N GLN A 237 -4.50 -23.47 16.69
CA GLN A 237 -4.03 -22.91 15.42
C GLN A 237 -2.67 -22.27 15.61
N ILE A 238 -1.72 -22.62 14.75
CA ILE A 238 -0.35 -22.10 14.77
C ILE A 238 -0.19 -21.13 13.61
N TYR A 239 0.27 -19.91 13.91
CA TYR A 239 0.64 -18.88 12.95
C TYR A 239 2.17 -18.75 12.95
N SER A 240 2.82 -19.13 11.85
CA SER A 240 4.25 -18.94 11.66
C SER A 240 4.52 -17.54 11.11
N LEU A 241 5.50 -16.84 11.69
CA LEU A 241 5.88 -15.48 11.33
C LEU A 241 7.09 -15.49 10.37
N ARG A 242 7.07 -14.63 9.38
CA ARG A 242 8.20 -14.40 8.48
C ARG A 242 9.28 -13.62 9.22
N LYS A 243 10.51 -14.17 9.23
CA LYS A 243 11.63 -13.57 9.95
C LYS A 243 12.76 -13.26 8.98
N PHE A 244 13.17 -11.99 8.91
CA PHE A 244 14.33 -11.51 8.16
C PHE A 244 14.46 -12.08 6.75
N GLN A 245 13.36 -12.08 5.99
CA GLN A 245 13.34 -12.51 4.60
C GLN A 245 13.67 -11.33 3.68
N ARG A 246 14.39 -11.61 2.61
CA ARG A 246 14.72 -10.63 1.57
C ARG A 246 13.50 -10.37 0.68
N SER A 247 13.17 -9.11 0.42
CA SER A 247 12.22 -8.72 -0.61
C SER A 247 12.90 -8.62 -1.98
N ASN A 248 12.12 -8.42 -3.05
CA ASN A 248 12.66 -8.21 -4.40
C ASN A 248 13.56 -6.96 -4.51
N GLN A 249 13.39 -5.98 -3.64
CA GLN A 249 14.19 -4.76 -3.56
C GLN A 249 15.23 -4.80 -2.42
N ASN A 250 15.62 -5.98 -1.95
CA ASN A 250 16.60 -6.18 -0.88
C ASN A 250 16.20 -5.60 0.48
N THR A 251 14.94 -5.21 0.66
CA THR A 251 14.44 -4.76 1.97
C THR A 251 14.12 -5.95 2.87
N CYS A 252 14.10 -5.72 4.19
CA CYS A 252 13.88 -6.76 5.18
C CYS A 252 12.39 -6.97 5.45
N ILE A 253 11.88 -8.16 5.21
CA ILE A 253 10.54 -8.59 5.62
C ILE A 253 10.67 -9.31 6.96
N ASN A 254 10.16 -8.67 8.01
CA ASN A 254 10.18 -9.21 9.37
C ASN A 254 8.84 -8.96 10.05
N GLN A 255 8.17 -10.02 10.50
CA GLN A 255 6.91 -9.93 11.22
C GLN A 255 7.15 -10.00 12.72
N LYS A 256 6.46 -9.13 13.48
CA LYS A 256 6.56 -9.03 14.95
C LYS A 256 5.18 -9.28 15.57
N PRO A 257 5.04 -10.16 16.57
CA PRO A 257 3.78 -10.33 17.29
C PRO A 257 3.43 -9.07 18.06
N ILE A 258 2.15 -8.70 18.07
CA ILE A 258 1.60 -7.57 18.86
C ILE A 258 0.71 -8.07 20.00
N VAL A 259 0.35 -9.37 20.01
CA VAL A 259 -0.48 -9.99 21.01
C VAL A 259 0.37 -10.61 22.13
N CYS A 260 -0.22 -10.70 23.34
CA CYS A 260 0.40 -11.35 24.49
C CYS A 260 -0.35 -12.63 24.85
N THR A 261 0.34 -13.55 25.55
CA THR A 261 -0.27 -14.78 26.07
C THR A 261 -1.47 -14.47 26.99
N GLY A 262 -2.56 -15.20 26.81
CA GLY A 262 -3.84 -15.00 27.55
C GLY A 262 -4.77 -13.96 26.90
N MET A 263 -4.35 -13.26 25.83
CA MET A 263 -5.19 -12.29 25.14
C MET A 263 -6.29 -13.00 24.34
N LYS A 264 -7.52 -12.50 24.43
CA LYS A 264 -8.64 -12.94 23.58
C LYS A 264 -8.62 -12.17 22.27
N ILE A 265 -8.70 -12.88 21.18
CA ILE A 265 -8.71 -12.34 19.81
C ILE A 265 -9.98 -12.76 19.08
N LYS A 266 -10.42 -11.91 18.15
CA LYS A 266 -11.54 -12.18 17.25
C LYS A 266 -11.03 -12.49 15.86
N LYS A 267 -11.83 -13.22 15.09
CA LYS A 267 -11.54 -13.43 13.67
C LYS A 267 -11.39 -12.09 12.95
N GLY A 268 -10.28 -11.90 12.25
CA GLY A 268 -9.93 -10.68 11.52
C GLY A 268 -9.10 -9.67 12.30
N ASP A 269 -8.83 -9.90 13.59
CA ASP A 269 -7.89 -9.05 14.35
C ASP A 269 -6.47 -9.23 13.85
N VAL A 270 -5.69 -8.16 13.88
CA VAL A 270 -4.25 -8.20 13.57
C VAL A 270 -3.53 -8.80 14.78
N ILE A 271 -2.76 -9.86 14.58
CA ILE A 271 -2.00 -10.55 15.64
C ILE A 271 -0.49 -10.37 15.50
N ALA A 272 -0.01 -10.00 14.32
CA ALA A 272 1.40 -9.63 14.12
C ALA A 272 1.52 -8.56 13.04
N ASP A 273 2.38 -7.59 13.31
CA ASP A 273 2.75 -6.52 12.37
C ASP A 273 3.79 -7.00 11.37
N GLY A 274 3.75 -6.42 10.18
CA GLY A 274 4.74 -6.62 9.12
C GLY A 274 5.74 -5.45 9.01
N PRO A 275 6.54 -5.44 7.92
CA PRO A 275 7.43 -4.31 7.64
C PRO A 275 6.61 -3.03 7.40
N ALA A 276 7.11 -1.88 7.87
CA ALA A 276 6.46 -0.58 7.77
C ALA A 276 5.01 -0.56 8.31
N ILE A 277 4.74 -1.30 9.38
CA ILE A 277 3.44 -1.34 10.07
C ILE A 277 3.70 -1.23 11.57
N ASP A 278 2.84 -0.48 12.26
CA ASP A 278 2.86 -0.28 13.71
C ASP A 278 1.44 -0.37 14.25
N GLY A 279 1.19 -1.32 15.16
CA GLY A 279 -0.13 -1.56 15.74
C GLY A 279 -1.25 -1.89 14.74
N GLY A 280 -0.90 -2.51 13.59
CA GLY A 280 -1.85 -2.83 12.52
C GLY A 280 -2.16 -1.66 11.57
N GLU A 281 -1.47 -0.52 11.70
CA GLU A 281 -1.57 0.63 10.82
C GLU A 281 -0.31 0.82 9.97
N LEU A 282 -0.47 1.25 8.72
CA LEU A 282 0.64 1.54 7.83
C LEU A 282 1.49 2.69 8.38
N SER A 283 2.79 2.44 8.56
CA SER A 283 3.77 3.34 9.16
C SER A 283 5.03 3.37 8.32
N VAL A 284 5.02 4.19 7.27
CA VAL A 284 6.13 4.25 6.29
C VAL A 284 7.34 5.05 6.78
N GLY A 285 7.31 5.59 8.02
CA GLY A 285 8.37 6.42 8.57
C GLY A 285 8.26 6.65 10.08
N ARG A 286 8.72 7.83 10.50
CA ARG A 286 8.77 8.28 11.91
C ARG A 286 8.19 9.69 12.01
N ASN A 287 7.59 10.00 13.16
CA ASN A 287 7.17 11.35 13.47
C ASN A 287 8.37 12.15 13.99
N VAL A 288 8.82 13.16 13.24
CA VAL A 288 9.98 13.99 13.57
C VAL A 288 9.59 15.44 13.70
N LEU A 289 10.23 16.15 14.65
CA LEU A 289 10.08 17.59 14.77
C LEU A 289 10.81 18.29 13.63
N VAL A 290 10.10 19.12 12.87
CA VAL A 290 10.62 19.83 11.69
C VAL A 290 10.52 21.33 11.92
N ALA A 291 11.55 22.08 11.50
CA ALA A 291 11.53 23.53 11.42
C ALA A 291 11.53 23.97 9.94
N PHE A 292 10.54 24.77 9.55
CA PHE A 292 10.44 25.34 8.20
C PHE A 292 11.10 26.71 8.19
N MET A 293 12.38 26.77 7.85
CA MET A 293 13.15 28.02 7.81
C MET A 293 14.38 27.90 6.91
N PRO A 294 14.86 28.99 6.29
CA PRO A 294 16.19 29.00 5.66
C PRO A 294 17.30 28.75 6.68
N TRP A 295 18.24 27.86 6.36
CA TRP A 295 19.36 27.55 7.23
C TRP A 295 20.70 27.75 6.53
N LYS A 296 21.27 28.95 6.59
CA LYS A 296 22.60 29.29 6.04
C LYS A 296 22.84 28.83 4.60
N GLY A 297 21.78 28.66 3.80
CA GLY A 297 21.87 28.16 2.44
C GLY A 297 22.01 26.62 2.29
N TYR A 298 22.18 25.87 3.38
CA TYR A 298 22.37 24.42 3.31
C TYR A 298 21.09 23.64 2.97
N ASN A 299 19.94 24.27 3.07
CA ASN A 299 18.65 23.70 2.66
C ASN A 299 18.10 24.40 1.40
N PHE A 300 18.99 24.82 0.49
CA PHE A 300 18.61 25.39 -0.81
C PHE A 300 17.87 24.34 -1.67
N GLU A 301 16.79 24.76 -2.33
CA GLU A 301 15.88 23.89 -3.10
C GLU A 301 15.26 22.78 -2.23
N ASP A 302 15.44 21.51 -2.61
CA ASP A 302 14.87 20.33 -1.93
C ASP A 302 15.82 19.72 -0.88
N ALA A 303 16.94 20.39 -0.57
CA ALA A 303 17.88 19.92 0.44
C ALA A 303 17.29 19.99 1.85
N ILE A 304 17.48 18.94 2.64
CA ILE A 304 17.01 18.83 4.01
C ILE A 304 18.24 18.70 4.94
N VAL A 305 18.34 19.60 5.93
CA VAL A 305 19.35 19.50 6.98
C VAL A 305 18.81 18.62 8.10
N VAL A 306 19.53 17.56 8.45
CA VAL A 306 19.14 16.63 9.52
C VAL A 306 20.03 16.80 10.75
N SER A 307 19.44 16.59 11.93
CA SER A 307 20.18 16.60 13.19
C SER A 307 20.97 15.30 13.36
N GLU A 308 22.20 15.38 13.88
CA GLU A 308 23.02 14.23 14.28
C GLU A 308 22.27 13.29 15.26
N LYS A 309 21.35 13.81 16.04
CA LYS A 309 20.50 13.04 16.96
C LYS A 309 19.69 11.95 16.23
N LEU A 310 19.28 12.18 15.00
CA LEU A 310 18.55 11.18 14.19
C LEU A 310 19.42 9.98 13.89
N VAL A 311 20.71 10.19 13.59
CA VAL A 311 21.67 9.14 13.33
C VAL A 311 22.03 8.41 14.63
N LYS A 312 22.34 9.16 15.72
CA LYS A 312 22.71 8.61 17.02
C LYS A 312 21.61 7.72 17.64
N ASN A 313 20.35 8.04 17.40
CA ASN A 313 19.20 7.31 17.95
C ASN A 313 18.65 6.27 16.98
N ASP A 314 19.32 5.97 15.86
CA ASP A 314 18.89 4.99 14.84
C ASP A 314 17.45 5.24 14.32
N ILE A 315 17.05 6.52 14.16
CA ILE A 315 15.67 6.89 13.83
C ILE A 315 15.30 6.38 12.42
N PHE A 316 16.22 6.55 11.44
CA PHE A 316 16.02 6.14 10.05
C PHE A 316 16.85 4.92 9.65
N THR A 317 17.29 4.12 10.62
CA THR A 317 18.04 2.90 10.36
C THR A 317 17.16 1.84 9.71
N SER A 318 17.66 1.22 8.65
CA SER A 318 17.01 0.15 7.90
C SER A 318 17.93 -1.04 7.72
N ILE A 319 17.34 -2.21 7.45
CA ILE A 319 18.08 -3.46 7.19
C ILE A 319 17.90 -3.79 5.71
N HIS A 320 19.03 -3.98 5.02
CA HIS A 320 19.06 -4.45 3.64
C HIS A 320 19.69 -5.85 3.62
N ILE A 321 19.05 -6.77 2.87
CA ILE A 321 19.49 -8.16 2.74
C ILE A 321 19.88 -8.37 1.30
N GLU A 322 21.15 -8.64 1.05
CA GLU A 322 21.68 -9.01 -0.27
C GLU A 322 21.99 -10.49 -0.31
N GLU A 323 21.69 -11.12 -1.43
CA GLU A 323 21.95 -12.55 -1.65
C GLU A 323 22.92 -12.68 -2.83
N PHE A 324 24.05 -13.29 -2.53
CA PHE A 324 25.06 -13.60 -3.55
C PHE A 324 25.09 -15.13 -3.72
N GLN A 325 24.89 -15.58 -4.96
CA GLN A 325 24.90 -16.99 -5.30
C GLN A 325 26.06 -17.28 -6.23
N VAL A 326 26.87 -18.25 -5.86
CA VAL A 326 28.00 -18.76 -6.68
C VAL A 326 27.78 -20.25 -6.90
N GLU A 327 27.97 -20.67 -8.15
CA GLU A 327 27.84 -22.07 -8.57
C GLU A 327 29.15 -22.51 -9.24
N ALA A 328 29.75 -23.57 -8.70
CA ALA A 328 30.89 -24.22 -9.33
C ALA A 328 30.43 -25.12 -10.48
N ARG A 329 30.91 -24.87 -11.68
CA ARG A 329 30.50 -25.56 -12.93
C ARG A 329 31.64 -26.36 -13.53
N ASP A 330 31.28 -27.39 -14.30
CA ASP A 330 32.25 -28.10 -15.16
C ASP A 330 32.54 -27.26 -16.41
N THR A 331 33.77 -26.79 -16.55
CA THR A 331 34.22 -26.03 -17.71
C THR A 331 35.10 -26.87 -18.63
N LYS A 332 35.34 -26.42 -19.89
CA LYS A 332 36.27 -27.07 -20.84
C LYS A 332 37.71 -27.11 -20.33
N GLN A 333 38.08 -26.26 -19.36
CA GLN A 333 39.41 -26.18 -18.77
C GLN A 333 39.57 -27.00 -17.49
N GLY A 334 38.49 -27.61 -17.00
CA GLY A 334 38.43 -28.37 -15.77
C GLY A 334 37.20 -28.02 -14.91
N LYS A 335 37.06 -28.72 -13.80
CA LYS A 335 36.02 -28.46 -12.81
C LYS A 335 36.36 -27.24 -11.98
N GLU A 336 35.37 -26.33 -11.80
CA GLU A 336 35.48 -25.26 -10.83
C GLU A 336 35.26 -25.82 -9.44
N GLU A 337 35.95 -25.25 -8.46
CA GLU A 337 35.89 -25.69 -7.06
C GLU A 337 35.75 -24.47 -6.15
N ILE A 338 34.89 -24.57 -5.11
CA ILE A 338 34.82 -23.56 -4.06
C ILE A 338 35.91 -23.88 -3.04
N THR A 339 36.96 -23.07 -2.99
CA THR A 339 38.12 -23.28 -2.13
C THR A 339 38.70 -21.96 -1.65
N ARG A 340 39.42 -21.99 -0.52
CA ARG A 340 40.20 -20.83 -0.06
C ARG A 340 41.53 -20.72 -0.80
N ASP A 341 42.04 -21.81 -1.38
CA ASP A 341 43.29 -21.82 -2.12
C ASP A 341 43.08 -21.24 -3.53
N ILE A 342 43.18 -19.91 -3.63
CA ILE A 342 43.00 -19.16 -4.87
C ILE A 342 44.35 -18.62 -5.30
N PRO A 343 44.86 -18.99 -6.48
CA PRO A 343 46.17 -18.53 -6.95
C PRO A 343 46.16 -17.02 -7.22
N ASN A 344 47.29 -16.36 -6.94
CA ASN A 344 47.53 -14.92 -7.17
C ASN A 344 46.66 -13.93 -6.37
N ILE A 345 46.09 -14.35 -5.25
CA ILE A 345 45.36 -13.48 -4.33
C ILE A 345 46.10 -13.40 -2.99
N GLY A 346 46.26 -12.20 -2.43
CA GLY A 346 46.91 -12.00 -1.16
C GLY A 346 46.10 -12.55 0.03
N GLU A 347 46.79 -13.03 1.08
CA GLU A 347 46.18 -13.61 2.29
C GLU A 347 45.22 -12.63 2.99
N ASP A 348 45.47 -11.32 2.92
CA ASP A 348 44.60 -10.32 3.52
C ASP A 348 43.18 -10.30 2.94
N THR A 349 43.03 -10.65 1.67
CA THR A 349 41.73 -10.76 0.99
C THR A 349 41.01 -12.04 1.36
N LEU A 350 41.75 -13.09 1.73
CA LEU A 350 41.22 -14.42 2.07
C LEU A 350 40.96 -14.61 3.57
N LYS A 351 41.28 -13.63 4.42
CA LYS A 351 41.21 -13.73 5.89
C LYS A 351 39.82 -14.05 6.41
N ASP A 352 38.76 -13.59 5.69
CA ASP A 352 37.38 -13.76 6.08
C ASP A 352 36.72 -15.03 5.52
N LEU A 353 37.49 -15.85 4.77
CA LEU A 353 37.07 -17.16 4.29
C LEU A 353 37.46 -18.26 5.27
N ASP A 354 36.60 -19.27 5.40
CA ASP A 354 36.90 -20.50 6.11
C ASP A 354 37.78 -21.47 5.25
N GLU A 355 38.11 -22.64 5.79
CA GLU A 355 38.90 -23.67 5.07
C GLU A 355 38.22 -24.18 3.80
N SER A 356 36.89 -24.09 3.73
CA SER A 356 36.07 -24.50 2.59
C SER A 356 35.89 -23.37 1.54
N GLY A 357 36.49 -22.20 1.75
CA GLY A 357 36.35 -21.04 0.87
C GLY A 357 35.03 -20.29 1.03
N ILE A 358 34.26 -20.55 2.11
CA ILE A 358 33.02 -19.87 2.42
C ILE A 358 33.30 -18.74 3.40
N ILE A 359 32.64 -17.61 3.21
CA ILE A 359 32.77 -16.44 4.09
C ILE A 359 32.23 -16.75 5.50
N ARG A 360 32.94 -16.29 6.54
CA ARG A 360 32.54 -16.51 7.93
C ARG A 360 31.38 -15.60 8.32
N ILE A 361 30.51 -16.09 9.19
CA ILE A 361 29.44 -15.28 9.77
C ILE A 361 30.04 -14.12 10.58
N GLY A 362 29.56 -12.89 10.31
CA GLY A 362 30.05 -11.66 10.94
C GLY A 362 31.24 -11.01 10.23
N ALA A 363 31.72 -11.57 9.12
CA ALA A 363 32.72 -10.93 8.28
C ALA A 363 32.16 -9.66 7.63
N LYS A 364 33.03 -8.68 7.41
CA LYS A 364 32.67 -7.45 6.70
C LYS A 364 32.69 -7.75 5.19
N VAL A 365 31.56 -7.43 4.54
CA VAL A 365 31.37 -7.62 3.09
C VAL A 365 31.40 -6.30 2.36
#